data_5fe0d7df43acf59376b7981fe289c093
#
_entry.id   5fe0d7df43acf59376b7981fe289c093
#
_cell.length_a   1.000
_cell.length_b   1.000
_cell.length_c   1.000
_cell.angle_alpha   90.00
_cell.angle_beta   90.00
_cell.angle_gamma   90.00
#
_symmetry.space_group_name_H-M   'P 1'
#
loop_
_entity.id
_entity.type
_entity.pdbx_description
1 polymer ?
#
loop_
_entity_poly.entity_id
_entity_poly.type
_entity_poly.pdbx_seq_one_letter_code
_entity_poly.pdbx_strand_id
1 'polypeptide(L)'
;MGFFIVLGLGVVLLAMRGGPRGMRDTLERGRRRPLHVGEFAVAGVIALFGLAVPALVLLGGQAKAGPGGGELTTAQAHGRELFSAKCATCHTLKDANAVGKVGPDLDALAPTSGLTLDAIKQGRARGNGQMPAQLLDGTDARDVAKYIEDVAGR
;
A
#
# COMPACT_ATOMS: atom_id res chain seq x y z
N MET A 1 13.15 5.19 9.59
CA MET A 1 12.53 6.31 10.31
C MET A 1 13.54 7.41 10.67
N GLY A 2 14.76 7.11 11.16
CA GLY A 2 15.75 8.14 11.55
C GLY A 2 16.15 9.13 10.45
N PHE A 3 16.26 8.68 9.20
CA PHE A 3 16.65 9.53 8.07
C PHE A 3 15.68 10.71 7.85
N PHE A 4 14.39 10.49 7.92
CA PHE A 4 13.39 11.55 7.74
C PHE A 4 13.37 12.56 8.88
N ILE A 5 13.66 12.12 10.11
CA ILE A 5 13.76 12.99 11.27
C ILE A 5 14.98 13.92 11.12
N VAL A 6 16.13 13.38 10.72
CA VAL A 6 17.37 14.16 10.50
C VAL A 6 17.18 15.14 9.35
N LEU A 7 16.53 14.73 8.26
CA LEU A 7 16.27 15.58 7.11
C LEU A 7 15.26 16.70 7.45
N GLY A 8 14.19 16.39 8.18
CA GLY A 8 13.21 17.36 8.65
C GLY A 8 13.83 18.37 9.63
N LEU A 9 14.64 17.88 10.59
CA LEU A 9 15.37 18.75 11.52
C LEU A 9 16.38 19.66 10.79
N GLY A 10 17.07 19.13 9.78
CA GLY A 10 18.00 19.89 8.94
C GLY A 10 17.31 21.04 8.19
N VAL A 11 16.14 20.77 7.61
CA VAL A 11 15.33 21.80 6.92
C VAL A 11 14.86 22.86 7.90
N VAL A 12 14.37 22.48 9.08
CA VAL A 12 13.94 23.43 10.13
C VAL A 12 15.10 24.28 10.61
N LEU A 13 16.27 23.69 10.87
CA LEU A 13 17.47 24.42 11.30
C LEU A 13 17.98 25.38 10.21
N LEU A 14 17.93 24.99 8.93
CA LEU A 14 18.25 25.88 7.80
C LEU A 14 17.25 27.04 7.69
N ALA A 15 15.97 26.78 7.87
CA ALA A 15 14.93 27.81 7.86
C ALA A 15 15.06 28.79 9.07
N MET A 16 15.53 28.29 10.21
CA MET A 16 15.72 29.09 11.44
C MET A 16 17.09 29.80 11.54
N ARG A 17 17.95 29.67 10.53
CA ARG A 17 19.36 30.21 10.56
C ARG A 17 19.46 31.73 10.73
N GLY A 18 18.34 32.45 10.68
CA GLY A 18 18.28 33.90 10.95
C GLY A 18 17.53 34.29 12.23
N GLY A 19 17.04 33.31 13.02
CA GLY A 19 16.17 33.55 14.17
C GLY A 19 14.82 34.16 13.81
N PRO A 20 13.94 34.47 14.81
CA PRO A 20 12.60 35.03 14.55
C PRO A 20 12.64 36.42 13.86
N ARG A 21 13.75 37.17 13.99
CA ARG A 21 13.96 38.46 13.30
C ARG A 21 14.39 38.28 11.85
N GLY A 22 15.18 37.25 11.53
CA GLY A 22 15.58 36.94 10.16
C GLY A 22 14.42 36.44 9.29
N MET A 23 13.41 35.82 9.87
CA MET A 23 12.23 35.33 9.16
C MET A 23 11.34 36.50 8.67
N ARG A 24 11.21 37.57 9.43
CA ARG A 24 10.52 38.80 8.97
C ARG A 24 11.30 39.54 7.87
N ASP A 25 12.61 39.66 8.01
CA ASP A 25 13.48 40.28 7.01
C ASP A 25 13.51 39.51 5.67
N THR A 26 13.45 38.19 5.69
CA THR A 26 13.34 37.36 4.47
C THR A 26 11.99 37.49 3.77
N LEU A 27 10.90 37.61 4.52
CA LEU A 27 9.56 37.80 3.96
C LEU A 27 9.39 39.21 3.34
N GLU A 28 9.98 40.24 3.93
CA GLU A 28 9.92 41.61 3.41
C GLU A 28 10.92 41.89 2.28
N ARG A 29 12.13 41.30 2.35
CA ARG A 29 13.16 41.43 1.29
C ARG A 29 12.90 40.53 0.07
N GLY A 30 12.10 39.50 0.17
CA GLY A 30 11.77 38.58 -0.93
C GLY A 30 11.08 39.24 -2.13
N ARG A 31 10.67 40.49 -2.01
CA ARG A 31 9.98 41.22 -3.11
C ARG A 31 10.94 41.89 -4.12
N ARG A 32 12.26 41.97 -3.87
CA ARG A 32 13.19 42.70 -4.75
C ARG A 32 14.57 42.03 -4.96
N ARG A 33 14.75 40.74 -4.64
CA ARG A 33 16.01 40.06 -4.96
C ARG A 33 15.85 39.23 -6.24
N PRO A 34 16.87 39.28 -7.15
CA PRO A 34 16.91 38.32 -8.25
C PRO A 34 16.92 36.93 -7.63
N LEU A 35 16.02 36.08 -8.13
CA LEU A 35 15.89 34.69 -7.71
C LEU A 35 17.26 34.01 -7.76
N HIS A 36 17.79 33.67 -6.61
CA HIS A 36 19.10 33.04 -6.52
C HIS A 36 18.99 31.58 -6.96
N VAL A 37 19.98 31.10 -7.69
CA VAL A 37 20.09 29.72 -8.20
C VAL A 37 19.75 28.68 -7.14
N GLY A 38 20.05 28.97 -5.85
CA GLY A 38 19.71 28.09 -4.73
C GLY A 38 18.21 27.93 -4.46
N GLU A 39 17.38 28.94 -4.72
CA GLU A 39 15.93 28.86 -4.52
C GLU A 39 15.28 28.00 -5.62
N PHE A 40 15.78 28.13 -6.85
CA PHE A 40 15.34 27.25 -7.95
C PHE A 40 15.79 25.80 -7.75
N ALA A 41 16.99 25.58 -7.19
CA ALA A 41 17.46 24.22 -6.89
C ALA A 41 16.59 23.57 -5.82
N VAL A 42 16.24 24.26 -4.73
CA VAL A 42 15.36 23.74 -3.67
C VAL A 42 13.94 23.53 -4.20
N ALA A 43 13.38 24.47 -4.95
CA ALA A 43 12.06 24.33 -5.58
C ALA A 43 12.04 23.18 -6.57
N GLY A 44 13.10 22.99 -7.35
CA GLY A 44 13.25 21.87 -8.29
C GLY A 44 13.31 20.53 -7.58
N VAL A 45 14.05 20.42 -6.47
CA VAL A 45 14.10 19.20 -5.65
C VAL A 45 12.74 18.87 -5.04
N ILE A 46 12.05 19.87 -4.49
CA ILE A 46 10.70 19.68 -3.92
C ILE A 46 9.69 19.25 -4.99
N ALA A 47 9.74 19.88 -6.17
CA ALA A 47 8.87 19.52 -7.29
C ALA A 47 9.20 18.11 -7.81
N LEU A 48 10.48 17.76 -7.93
CA LEU A 48 10.92 16.44 -8.38
C LEU A 48 10.45 15.35 -7.42
N PHE A 49 10.73 15.48 -6.12
CA PHE A 49 10.34 14.48 -5.13
C PHE A 49 8.84 14.54 -4.80
N GLY A 50 8.25 15.71 -4.77
CA GLY A 50 6.83 15.92 -4.46
C GLY A 50 5.89 15.43 -5.57
N LEU A 51 6.32 15.45 -6.84
CA LEU A 51 5.55 14.98 -7.98
C LEU A 51 6.01 13.60 -8.48
N ALA A 52 7.33 13.38 -8.58
CA ALA A 52 7.86 12.16 -9.16
C ALA A 52 7.60 10.94 -8.26
N VAL A 53 7.72 11.07 -6.93
CA VAL A 53 7.48 9.93 -6.03
C VAL A 53 6.00 9.50 -6.03
N PRO A 54 5.00 10.38 -5.87
CA PRO A 54 3.60 10.00 -6.01
C PRO A 54 3.27 9.48 -7.41
N ALA A 55 3.80 10.10 -8.47
CA ALA A 55 3.61 9.61 -9.84
C ALA A 55 4.17 8.21 -10.04
N LEU A 56 5.39 7.92 -9.54
CA LEU A 56 5.99 6.59 -9.59
C LEU A 56 5.19 5.58 -8.77
N VAL A 57 4.65 5.95 -7.63
CA VAL A 57 3.79 5.06 -6.81
C VAL A 57 2.47 4.79 -7.53
N LEU A 58 1.84 5.80 -8.12
CA LEU A 58 0.59 5.64 -8.85
C LEU A 58 0.77 4.87 -10.16
N LEU A 59 1.86 5.11 -10.90
CA LEU A 59 2.18 4.39 -12.14
C LEU A 59 2.75 2.99 -11.85
N GLY A 60 3.56 2.86 -10.80
CA GLY A 60 4.14 1.58 -10.39
C GLY A 60 3.15 0.65 -9.69
N GLY A 61 2.07 1.19 -9.11
CA GLY A 61 0.97 0.39 -8.56
C GLY A 61 0.17 -0.40 -9.59
N GLN A 62 0.41 -0.15 -10.87
CA GLN A 62 -0.12 -0.97 -11.98
C GLN A 62 0.73 -2.22 -12.24
N ALA A 63 1.98 -2.23 -11.83
CA ALA A 63 2.84 -3.43 -11.92
C ALA A 63 2.56 -4.33 -10.72
N LYS A 64 1.53 -5.14 -10.83
CA LYS A 64 1.09 -6.11 -9.83
C LYS A 64 1.95 -7.37 -9.90
N ALA A 65 3.21 -7.26 -9.55
CA ALA A 65 4.00 -8.45 -9.28
C ALA A 65 3.58 -8.98 -7.90
N GLY A 66 2.95 -10.14 -7.85
CA GLY A 66 2.85 -10.92 -6.62
C GLY A 66 4.25 -11.32 -6.14
N PRO A 67 4.44 -11.74 -4.87
CA PRO A 67 5.73 -12.20 -4.34
C PRO A 67 6.38 -13.33 -5.15
N GLY A 68 5.63 -14.01 -6.01
CA GLY A 68 6.10 -15.02 -6.96
C GLY A 68 6.61 -14.48 -8.30
N GLY A 69 6.67 -13.14 -8.50
CA GLY A 69 7.23 -12.52 -9.71
C GLY A 69 6.41 -12.72 -10.99
N GLY A 70 5.24 -13.33 -10.92
CA GLY A 70 4.32 -13.50 -12.04
C GLY A 70 3.37 -12.31 -12.20
N GLU A 71 3.10 -11.92 -13.44
CA GLU A 71 2.07 -10.93 -13.75
C GLU A 71 0.67 -11.53 -13.47
N LEU A 72 -0.10 -10.88 -12.59
CA LEU A 72 -1.46 -11.33 -12.29
C LEU A 72 -2.39 -11.01 -13.46
N THR A 73 -3.23 -11.94 -13.83
CA THR A 73 -4.33 -11.67 -14.76
C THR A 73 -5.31 -10.65 -14.15
N THR A 74 -6.13 -10.02 -14.98
CA THR A 74 -7.14 -9.04 -14.50
C THR A 74 -8.05 -9.62 -13.43
N ALA A 75 -8.50 -10.87 -13.60
CA ALA A 75 -9.33 -11.57 -12.61
C ALA A 75 -8.58 -11.84 -11.29
N GLN A 76 -7.31 -12.25 -11.37
CA GLN A 76 -6.48 -12.45 -10.17
C GLN A 76 -6.20 -11.14 -9.46
N ALA A 77 -5.97 -10.06 -10.19
CA ALA A 77 -5.76 -8.74 -9.63
C ALA A 77 -7.01 -8.24 -8.88
N HIS A 78 -8.18 -8.44 -9.47
CA HIS A 78 -9.48 -8.14 -8.84
C HIS A 78 -9.70 -9.03 -7.60
N GLY A 79 -9.43 -10.34 -7.72
CA GLY A 79 -9.50 -11.27 -6.59
C GLY A 79 -8.58 -10.88 -5.43
N ARG A 80 -7.36 -10.40 -5.71
CA ARG A 80 -6.42 -9.89 -4.70
C ARG A 80 -6.93 -8.64 -4.00
N GLU A 81 -7.53 -7.72 -4.73
CA GLU A 81 -8.13 -6.50 -4.18
C GLU A 81 -9.28 -6.84 -3.23
N LEU A 82 -10.20 -7.68 -3.66
CA LEU A 82 -11.32 -8.16 -2.85
C LEU A 82 -10.83 -8.93 -1.61
N PHE A 83 -9.80 -9.79 -1.76
CA PHE A 83 -9.18 -10.50 -0.65
C PHE A 83 -8.63 -9.52 0.38
N SER A 84 -7.90 -8.51 -0.05
CA SER A 84 -7.31 -7.50 0.83
C SER A 84 -8.38 -6.72 1.59
N ALA A 85 -9.51 -6.43 0.95
CA ALA A 85 -10.61 -5.68 1.54
C ALA A 85 -11.48 -6.49 2.51
N LYS A 86 -11.67 -7.80 2.25
CA LYS A 86 -12.67 -8.61 2.96
C LYS A 86 -12.08 -9.75 3.80
N CYS A 87 -10.92 -10.28 3.44
CA CYS A 87 -10.39 -11.53 3.99
C CYS A 87 -9.11 -11.33 4.82
N ALA A 88 -8.28 -10.34 4.45
CA ALA A 88 -6.94 -10.11 5.01
C ALA A 88 -6.93 -9.83 6.52
N THR A 89 -8.01 -9.28 7.07
CA THR A 89 -8.14 -9.03 8.52
C THR A 89 -8.12 -10.33 9.33
N CYS A 90 -8.67 -11.41 8.76
CA CYS A 90 -8.80 -12.69 9.47
C CYS A 90 -7.81 -13.75 8.99
N HIS A 91 -7.41 -13.74 7.72
CA HIS A 91 -6.57 -14.78 7.12
C HIS A 91 -5.15 -14.30 6.84
N THR A 92 -4.19 -15.22 6.99
CA THR A 92 -2.83 -15.06 6.47
C THR A 92 -2.80 -15.49 5.00
N LEU A 93 -2.18 -14.67 4.14
CA LEU A 93 -1.83 -15.01 2.76
C LEU A 93 -0.65 -14.13 2.32
N LYS A 94 0.49 -14.74 2.09
CA LYS A 94 1.76 -14.07 1.80
C LYS A 94 1.68 -13.19 0.56
N ASP A 95 1.06 -13.67 -0.52
CA ASP A 95 0.93 -12.90 -1.77
C ASP A 95 0.17 -11.58 -1.58
N ALA A 96 -0.83 -11.56 -0.71
CA ALA A 96 -1.60 -10.37 -0.37
C ALA A 96 -0.98 -9.53 0.77
N ASN A 97 0.20 -9.91 1.31
CA ASN A 97 0.77 -9.35 2.53
C ASN A 97 -0.19 -9.36 3.73
N ALA A 98 -1.09 -10.34 3.77
CA ALA A 98 -2.08 -10.49 4.82
C ALA A 98 -1.51 -11.31 5.98
N VAL A 99 -1.73 -10.84 7.21
CA VAL A 99 -1.17 -11.42 8.44
C VAL A 99 -2.24 -11.72 9.49
N GLY A 100 -3.51 -11.81 9.09
CA GLY A 100 -4.63 -12.13 9.96
C GLY A 100 -4.51 -13.52 10.56
N LYS A 101 -4.88 -13.69 11.84
CA LYS A 101 -4.71 -14.94 12.60
C LYS A 101 -6.00 -15.49 13.19
N VAL A 102 -7.14 -14.90 12.83
CA VAL A 102 -8.47 -15.36 13.30
C VAL A 102 -8.91 -16.58 12.51
N GLY A 103 -8.73 -16.54 11.20
CA GLY A 103 -8.95 -17.67 10.29
C GLY A 103 -7.67 -18.48 10.06
N PRO A 104 -7.76 -19.59 9.33
CA PRO A 104 -6.59 -20.39 8.97
C PRO A 104 -5.61 -19.60 8.11
N ASP A 105 -4.34 -19.98 8.20
CA ASP A 105 -3.28 -19.59 7.28
C ASP A 105 -3.54 -20.27 5.93
N LEU A 106 -3.82 -19.48 4.90
CA LEU A 106 -4.17 -19.98 3.59
C LEU A 106 -2.96 -20.49 2.81
N ASP A 107 -1.75 -19.99 3.11
CA ASP A 107 -0.52 -20.55 2.52
C ASP A 107 -0.26 -21.97 3.04
N ALA A 108 -0.50 -22.21 4.32
CA ALA A 108 -0.35 -23.55 4.91
C ALA A 108 -1.48 -24.51 4.49
N LEU A 109 -2.70 -23.98 4.31
CA LEU A 109 -3.87 -24.77 3.92
C LEU A 109 -3.88 -25.09 2.42
N ALA A 110 -3.39 -24.20 1.58
CA ALA A 110 -3.41 -24.27 0.11
C ALA A 110 -4.77 -24.76 -0.45
N PRO A 111 -5.88 -24.06 -0.17
CA PRO A 111 -7.21 -24.53 -0.48
C PRO A 111 -7.48 -24.46 -1.97
N THR A 112 -8.26 -25.43 -2.48
CA THR A 112 -8.79 -25.34 -3.85
C THR A 112 -9.83 -24.23 -3.97
N SER A 113 -10.03 -23.73 -5.19
CA SER A 113 -11.08 -22.73 -5.48
C SER A 113 -12.48 -23.21 -5.06
N GLY A 114 -12.79 -24.49 -5.24
CA GLY A 114 -14.05 -25.08 -4.81
C GLY A 114 -14.25 -25.01 -3.30
N LEU A 115 -13.24 -25.36 -2.51
CA LEU A 115 -13.29 -25.28 -1.05
C LEU A 115 -13.44 -23.83 -0.57
N THR A 116 -12.72 -22.92 -1.21
CA THR A 116 -12.79 -21.48 -0.93
C THR A 116 -14.17 -20.91 -1.24
N LEU A 117 -14.75 -21.23 -2.41
CA LEU A 117 -16.11 -20.83 -2.79
C LEU A 117 -17.16 -21.32 -1.80
N ASP A 118 -17.04 -22.59 -1.38
CA ASP A 118 -17.96 -23.14 -0.40
C ASP A 118 -17.82 -22.43 0.95
N ALA A 119 -16.60 -22.14 1.37
CA ALA A 119 -16.36 -21.36 2.60
C ALA A 119 -16.94 -19.94 2.54
N ILE A 120 -16.78 -19.23 1.41
CA ILE A 120 -17.34 -17.90 1.21
C ILE A 120 -18.88 -17.93 1.27
N LYS A 121 -19.50 -18.93 0.66
CA LYS A 121 -20.98 -19.04 0.58
C LYS A 121 -21.60 -19.52 1.88
N GLN A 122 -21.03 -20.54 2.51
CA GLN A 122 -21.61 -21.19 3.68
C GLN A 122 -21.12 -20.61 5.00
N GLY A 123 -20.00 -19.88 4.97
CA GLY A 123 -19.28 -19.49 6.19
C GLY A 123 -18.60 -20.68 6.85
N ARG A 124 -17.91 -20.44 7.95
CA ARG A 124 -17.25 -21.47 8.79
C ARG A 124 -17.31 -21.05 10.25
N ALA A 125 -17.77 -21.96 11.09
CA ALA A 125 -17.87 -21.76 12.53
C ALA A 125 -16.82 -22.58 13.32
N ARG A 126 -15.77 -23.04 12.65
CA ARG A 126 -14.70 -23.85 13.23
C ARG A 126 -13.41 -23.03 13.32
N GLY A 127 -12.75 -23.05 14.48
CA GLY A 127 -11.48 -22.35 14.71
C GLY A 127 -11.59 -21.28 15.77
N ASN A 128 -10.67 -20.31 15.76
CA ASN A 128 -10.59 -19.21 16.73
C ASN A 128 -11.61 -18.09 16.49
N GLY A 129 -12.35 -18.15 15.38
CA GLY A 129 -13.37 -17.18 15.02
C GLY A 129 -14.41 -17.77 14.08
N GLN A 130 -15.41 -16.95 13.78
CA GLN A 130 -16.48 -17.31 12.86
C GLN A 130 -16.29 -16.56 11.54
N MET A 131 -16.20 -17.31 10.43
CA MET A 131 -16.28 -16.75 9.08
C MET A 131 -17.75 -16.59 8.72
N PRO A 132 -18.24 -15.36 8.48
CA PRO A 132 -19.62 -15.16 8.05
C PRO A 132 -19.91 -15.84 6.70
N ALA A 133 -21.14 -16.23 6.49
CA ALA A 133 -21.60 -16.70 5.18
C ALA A 133 -21.84 -15.52 4.21
N GLN A 134 -21.82 -15.80 2.92
CA GLN A 134 -22.19 -14.85 1.84
C GLN A 134 -21.36 -13.55 1.86
N LEU A 135 -20.06 -13.67 2.19
CA LEU A 135 -19.12 -12.53 2.18
C LEU A 135 -18.95 -11.90 0.80
N LEU A 136 -19.04 -12.71 -0.23
CA LEU A 136 -18.99 -12.35 -1.65
C LEU A 136 -19.90 -13.31 -2.42
N ASP A 137 -20.35 -12.87 -3.57
CA ASP A 137 -21.16 -13.69 -4.48
C ASP A 137 -20.71 -13.57 -5.94
N GLY A 138 -21.36 -14.29 -6.82
CA GLY A 138 -21.19 -14.20 -8.26
C GLY A 138 -19.73 -14.32 -8.74
N THR A 139 -19.28 -13.36 -9.52
CA THR A 139 -17.93 -13.31 -10.11
C THR A 139 -16.88 -13.00 -9.06
N ASP A 140 -17.19 -12.10 -8.13
CA ASP A 140 -16.28 -11.66 -7.07
C ASP A 140 -15.81 -12.83 -6.21
N ALA A 141 -16.74 -13.70 -5.80
CA ALA A 141 -16.40 -14.90 -5.06
C ALA A 141 -15.49 -15.85 -5.85
N ARG A 142 -15.73 -15.97 -7.18
CA ARG A 142 -14.89 -16.82 -8.06
C ARG A 142 -13.49 -16.25 -8.24
N ASP A 143 -13.37 -14.94 -8.43
CA ASP A 143 -12.10 -14.27 -8.65
C ASP A 143 -11.22 -14.39 -7.40
N VAL A 144 -11.80 -14.20 -6.20
CA VAL A 144 -11.10 -14.41 -4.93
C VAL A 144 -10.69 -15.88 -4.76
N ALA A 145 -11.60 -16.82 -5.03
CA ALA A 145 -11.32 -18.22 -4.85
C ALA A 145 -10.22 -18.71 -5.81
N LYS A 146 -10.24 -18.25 -7.05
CA LYS A 146 -9.21 -18.56 -8.05
C LYS A 146 -7.87 -17.92 -7.70
N TYR A 147 -7.88 -16.65 -7.26
CA TYR A 147 -6.68 -15.97 -6.80
C TYR A 147 -6.02 -16.76 -5.66
N ILE A 148 -6.76 -17.13 -4.62
CA ILE A 148 -6.22 -17.90 -3.48
C ILE A 148 -5.62 -19.22 -3.95
N GLU A 149 -6.34 -20.01 -4.77
CA GLU A 149 -5.84 -21.28 -5.30
C GLU A 149 -4.53 -21.12 -6.05
N ASP A 150 -4.39 -20.04 -6.83
CA ASP A 150 -3.22 -19.81 -7.67
C ASP A 150 -1.99 -19.33 -6.89
N VAL A 151 -2.16 -18.68 -5.73
CA VAL A 151 -1.04 -18.06 -5.01
C VAL A 151 -0.71 -18.70 -3.66
N ALA A 152 -1.66 -19.40 -3.03
CA ALA A 152 -1.45 -20.01 -1.73
C ALA A 152 -0.38 -21.12 -1.77
N GLY A 153 0.51 -21.11 -0.78
CA GLY A 153 1.56 -22.12 -0.64
C GLY A 153 2.76 -21.98 -1.58
N ARG A 154 2.92 -20.79 -2.23
CA ARG A 154 4.05 -20.50 -3.14
C ARG A 154 5.12 -19.63 -2.49
#